data_8e8801c686b061f606fb46f5c96dcd8d
#
_entry.id   8e8801c686b061f606fb46f5c96dcd8d
#
_cell.length_a   1.000
_cell.length_b   1.000
_cell.length_c   1.000
_cell.angle_alpha   90.00
_cell.angle_beta   90.00
_cell.angle_gamma   90.00
#
_symmetry.space_group_name_H-M   'P 1'
#
loop_
_entity.id
_entity.type
_entity.pdbx_description
1 polymer ?
#
loop_
_entity_poly.entity_id
_entity_poly.type
_entity_poly.pdbx_seq_one_letter_code
_entity_poly.pdbx_strand_id
1 'polypeptide(L)'
;SGSHQWENRLDNGVWTYSEEEIWSGLADAYSDLGASLEGGEGAAGGAEALSLLAALGFSGMMHGYIALDADNKLLVPFRTWRNNITGEASKKLTELFSYPIPQRWSIAHLYQAMLNGEEHLQELRRLATLAVYVQLRLTGEFVVGIGEASGMFPVDAKTGDYEKTALDAFDGLLKDHGLPFITKDILPRIVPAGSEAGRLTEAGAKLIDRSGRLAPGLPLCPPEGDADTGMV
;
A
#
# COMPACT_ATOMS: atom_id res chain seq x y z
N SER A 1 18.79 3.05 -14.49
CA SER A 1 17.92 2.40 -13.47
C SER A 1 18.72 2.11 -12.23
N GLY A 2 18.07 2.06 -11.09
CA GLY A 2 18.61 1.57 -9.84
C GLY A 2 17.79 0.39 -9.34
N SER A 3 18.41 -0.53 -8.58
CA SER A 3 17.75 -1.74 -8.11
C SER A 3 18.20 -2.16 -6.72
N HIS A 4 17.33 -2.87 -6.04
CA HIS A 4 17.61 -3.58 -4.80
C HIS A 4 16.88 -4.92 -4.83
N GLN A 5 17.54 -6.01 -4.44
CA GLN A 5 16.93 -7.33 -4.40
C GLN A 5 16.30 -7.58 -3.02
N TRP A 6 15.02 -7.93 -3.02
CA TRP A 6 14.28 -8.30 -1.82
C TRP A 6 14.32 -9.81 -1.63
N GLU A 7 14.56 -10.24 -0.41
CA GLU A 7 14.43 -11.66 -0.07
C GLU A 7 13.01 -11.96 0.45
N ASN A 8 12.41 -13.04 -0.09
CA ASN A 8 11.14 -13.51 0.44
C ASN A 8 11.38 -14.13 1.82
N ARG A 9 10.72 -13.59 2.83
CA ARG A 9 10.85 -14.01 4.21
C ARG A 9 9.58 -14.70 4.71
N LEU A 10 9.75 -15.91 5.24
CA LEU A 10 8.69 -16.64 5.94
C LEU A 10 9.00 -16.61 7.44
N ASP A 11 8.18 -15.88 8.20
CA ASP A 11 8.33 -15.74 9.64
C ASP A 11 7.06 -16.26 10.33
N ASN A 12 7.21 -17.24 11.24
CA ASN A 12 6.10 -17.90 11.94
C ASN A 12 4.93 -18.33 11.02
N GLY A 13 5.24 -18.78 9.80
CA GLY A 13 4.24 -19.22 8.82
C GLY A 13 3.59 -18.09 8.02
N VAL A 14 4.05 -16.85 8.17
CA VAL A 14 3.58 -15.66 7.45
C VAL A 14 4.66 -15.15 6.50
N TRP A 15 4.34 -15.03 5.21
CA TRP A 15 5.18 -14.36 4.23
C TRP A 15 5.14 -12.86 4.48
N THR A 16 6.28 -12.27 4.78
CA THR A 16 6.41 -10.88 5.26
C THR A 16 7.68 -10.19 4.75
N TYR A 17 7.72 -8.87 4.93
CA TYR A 17 8.91 -8.02 4.92
C TYR A 17 8.87 -7.15 6.18
N SER A 18 10.02 -6.84 6.75
CA SER A 18 10.08 -5.85 7.84
C SER A 18 9.97 -4.43 7.31
N GLU A 19 9.56 -3.50 8.15
CA GLU A 19 9.54 -2.07 7.81
C GLU A 19 10.95 -1.56 7.43
N GLU A 20 11.99 -2.03 8.12
CA GLU A 20 13.38 -1.70 7.83
C GLU A 20 13.81 -2.16 6.42
N GLU A 21 13.45 -3.39 6.03
CA GLU A 21 13.71 -3.92 4.70
C GLU A 21 13.02 -3.09 3.60
N ILE A 22 11.78 -2.65 3.83
CA ILE A 22 11.05 -1.81 2.89
C ILE A 22 11.81 -0.50 2.65
N TRP A 23 12.17 0.22 3.71
CA TRP A 23 12.79 1.54 3.58
C TRP A 23 14.25 1.46 3.13
N SER A 24 15.04 0.51 3.65
CA SER A 24 16.42 0.33 3.18
C SER A 24 16.47 -0.05 1.71
N GLY A 25 15.58 -0.95 1.25
CA GLY A 25 15.53 -1.36 -0.14
C GLY A 25 15.16 -0.22 -1.09
N LEU A 26 14.18 0.62 -0.74
CA LEU A 26 13.83 1.81 -1.52
C LEU A 26 14.99 2.81 -1.57
N ALA A 27 15.65 3.08 -0.45
CA ALA A 27 16.77 4.00 -0.39
C ALA A 27 18.00 3.48 -1.15
N ASP A 28 18.26 2.17 -1.11
CA ASP A 28 19.36 1.55 -1.85
C ASP A 28 19.10 1.61 -3.36
N ALA A 29 17.87 1.29 -3.82
CA ALA A 29 17.49 1.41 -5.22
C ALA A 29 17.59 2.85 -5.73
N TYR A 30 17.19 3.83 -4.91
CA TYR A 30 17.34 5.25 -5.25
C TYR A 30 18.81 5.68 -5.31
N SER A 31 19.65 5.22 -4.39
CA SER A 31 21.10 5.49 -4.38
C SER A 31 21.79 4.87 -5.60
N ASP A 32 21.42 3.62 -5.96
CA ASP A 32 21.94 2.94 -7.15
C ASP A 32 21.53 3.67 -8.45
N LEU A 33 20.30 4.19 -8.52
CA LEU A 33 19.86 5.08 -9.60
C LEU A 33 20.77 6.32 -9.71
N GLY A 34 21.07 6.98 -8.59
CA GLY A 34 21.97 8.13 -8.56
C GLY A 34 23.35 7.81 -9.11
N ALA A 35 23.95 6.71 -8.65
CA ALA A 35 25.25 6.25 -9.11
C ALA A 35 25.26 5.90 -10.62
N SER A 36 24.18 5.28 -11.11
CA SER A 36 24.02 4.95 -12.53
C SER A 36 23.96 6.20 -13.42
N LEU A 37 23.41 7.31 -12.91
CA LEU A 37 23.35 8.58 -13.63
C LEU A 37 24.70 9.33 -13.64
N GLU A 38 25.53 9.14 -12.62
CA GLU A 38 26.88 9.74 -12.53
C GLU A 38 27.90 9.02 -13.44
N GLY A 39 27.75 7.71 -13.66
CA GLY A 39 28.69 6.89 -14.44
C GLY A 39 28.42 6.74 -15.93
N GLY A 40 27.31 7.26 -16.45
CA GLY A 40 26.90 7.08 -17.86
C GLY A 40 27.63 8.02 -18.82
N GLU A 41 28.27 7.48 -19.87
CA GLU A 41 28.82 8.26 -20.99
C GLU A 41 27.64 8.98 -21.71
N GLY A 42 27.62 10.30 -21.64
CA GLY A 42 26.62 11.14 -22.31
C GLY A 42 25.48 11.62 -21.42
N ALA A 43 25.49 11.33 -20.13
CA ALA A 43 24.51 11.88 -19.16
C ALA A 43 24.81 13.37 -18.93
N ALA A 44 24.17 14.24 -19.70
CA ALA A 44 24.10 15.65 -19.37
C ALA A 44 23.33 15.78 -18.04
N GLY A 45 24.05 15.95 -16.93
CA GLY A 45 23.50 16.29 -15.65
C GLY A 45 23.68 15.33 -14.49
N GLY A 46 24.12 14.10 -14.68
CA GLY A 46 24.46 13.19 -13.56
C GLY A 46 23.47 13.27 -12.37
N ALA A 47 24.00 13.48 -11.19
CA ALA A 47 23.22 13.67 -9.96
C ALA A 47 22.28 14.88 -9.98
N GLU A 48 22.51 15.89 -10.83
CA GLU A 48 21.60 17.05 -11.00
C GLU A 48 20.28 16.64 -11.64
N ALA A 49 20.24 15.55 -12.44
CA ALA A 49 19.00 15.06 -13.04
C ALA A 49 17.95 14.67 -11.97
N LEU A 50 18.39 14.17 -10.82
CA LEU A 50 17.48 13.83 -9.71
C LEU A 50 16.86 15.05 -9.04
N SER A 51 17.52 16.22 -9.11
CA SER A 51 16.95 17.48 -8.61
C SER A 51 15.91 18.09 -9.56
N LEU A 52 15.82 17.59 -10.81
CA LEU A 52 14.90 18.05 -11.85
C LEU A 52 13.65 17.16 -11.98
N LEU A 53 13.43 16.22 -11.05
CA LEU A 53 12.23 15.38 -11.06
C LEU A 53 10.97 16.25 -11.00
N ALA A 54 10.02 15.97 -11.88
CA ALA A 54 8.76 16.69 -11.96
C ALA A 54 7.65 16.02 -11.11
N ALA A 55 7.71 14.71 -10.93
CA ALA A 55 6.76 13.92 -10.15
C ALA A 55 7.36 12.59 -9.74
N LEU A 56 6.73 11.92 -8.78
CA LEU A 56 7.01 10.56 -8.36
C LEU A 56 5.75 9.70 -8.50
N GLY A 57 5.93 8.40 -8.72
CA GLY A 57 4.87 7.41 -8.69
C GLY A 57 5.38 6.11 -8.08
N PHE A 58 4.50 5.41 -7.39
CA PHE A 58 4.79 4.11 -6.79
C PHE A 58 3.88 3.04 -7.35
N SER A 59 4.50 1.98 -7.83
CA SER A 59 3.86 0.74 -8.21
C SER A 59 4.38 -0.34 -7.27
N GLY A 60 3.49 -1.00 -6.56
CA GLY A 60 3.86 -2.03 -5.59
C GLY A 60 3.13 -3.34 -5.83
N MET A 61 3.56 -4.41 -5.13
CA MET A 61 2.80 -5.65 -5.15
C MET A 61 1.37 -5.41 -4.69
N MET A 62 0.41 -5.83 -5.49
CA MET A 62 -1.01 -5.73 -5.13
C MET A 62 -1.34 -6.56 -3.90
N HIS A 63 -2.43 -6.18 -3.24
CA HIS A 63 -3.00 -6.95 -2.14
C HIS A 63 -2.16 -6.95 -0.86
N GLY A 64 -2.41 -7.91 0.01
CA GLY A 64 -1.74 -8.03 1.30
C GLY A 64 -2.41 -7.21 2.40
N TYR A 65 -1.79 -7.19 3.56
CA TYR A 65 -2.39 -6.65 4.77
C TYR A 65 -1.35 -5.89 5.59
N ILE A 66 -1.45 -4.59 5.59
CA ILE A 66 -0.73 -3.67 6.46
C ILE A 66 -1.75 -3.00 7.36
N ALA A 67 -1.77 -3.38 8.63
CA ALA A 67 -2.64 -2.83 9.66
C ALA A 67 -1.89 -1.76 10.45
N LEU A 68 -2.42 -0.54 10.47
CA LEU A 68 -1.80 0.60 11.12
C LEU A 68 -2.67 1.18 12.23
N ASP A 69 -2.03 1.67 13.28
CA ASP A 69 -2.65 2.45 14.35
C ASP A 69 -2.86 3.93 13.95
N ALA A 70 -3.26 4.76 14.91
CA ALA A 70 -3.48 6.20 14.72
C ALA A 70 -2.19 6.97 14.36
N ASP A 71 -1.05 6.47 14.81
CA ASP A 71 0.28 7.05 14.57
C ASP A 71 0.96 6.50 13.31
N ASN A 72 0.24 5.71 12.50
CA ASN A 72 0.75 5.02 11.30
C ASN A 72 1.83 3.97 11.61
N LYS A 73 1.84 3.39 12.80
CA LYS A 73 2.72 2.28 13.15
C LYS A 73 2.07 0.95 12.80
N LEU A 74 2.89 0.00 12.38
CA LEU A 74 2.47 -1.38 12.14
C LEU A 74 2.00 -2.04 13.44
N LEU A 75 0.77 -2.55 13.43
CA LEU A 75 0.19 -3.29 14.55
C LEU A 75 0.60 -4.77 14.55
N VAL A 76 0.80 -5.33 13.37
CA VAL A 76 1.25 -6.71 13.15
C VAL A 76 2.23 -6.75 11.97
N PRO A 77 3.04 -7.80 11.81
CA PRO A 77 3.89 -7.97 10.63
C PRO A 77 3.09 -7.89 9.33
N PHE A 78 3.65 -7.23 8.32
CA PHE A 78 3.06 -7.15 6.99
C PHE A 78 2.78 -8.54 6.43
N ARG A 79 1.54 -8.84 6.03
CA ARG A 79 1.13 -10.08 5.37
C ARG A 79 1.07 -9.85 3.87
N THR A 80 2.03 -10.38 3.13
CA THR A 80 2.12 -10.19 1.67
C THR A 80 1.04 -10.99 0.92
N TRP A 81 0.89 -10.75 -0.37
CA TRP A 81 -0.01 -11.47 -1.27
C TRP A 81 0.23 -12.99 -1.34
N ARG A 82 1.41 -13.46 -0.90
CA ARG A 82 1.79 -14.89 -0.90
C ARG A 82 1.09 -15.71 0.17
N ASN A 83 0.43 -15.06 1.13
CA ASN A 83 -0.23 -15.74 2.24
C ASN A 83 -1.56 -16.37 1.80
N ASN A 84 -1.72 -17.65 2.10
CA ASN A 84 -2.93 -18.45 1.86
C ASN A 84 -3.66 -18.78 3.16
N ILE A 85 -3.62 -17.88 4.15
CA ILE A 85 -4.13 -18.10 5.51
C ILE A 85 -5.57 -17.61 5.70
N THR A 86 -6.23 -17.13 4.64
CA THR A 86 -7.53 -16.44 4.68
C THR A 86 -8.65 -17.22 3.99
N GLY A 87 -8.51 -18.56 3.87
CA GLY A 87 -9.46 -19.38 3.12
C GLY A 87 -10.89 -19.33 3.64
N GLU A 88 -11.08 -19.33 4.96
CA GLU A 88 -12.40 -19.23 5.59
C GLU A 88 -13.03 -17.85 5.34
N ALA A 89 -12.28 -16.79 5.58
CA ALA A 89 -12.74 -15.43 5.36
C ALA A 89 -13.10 -15.18 3.89
N SER A 90 -12.23 -15.58 2.96
CA SER A 90 -12.45 -15.48 1.51
C SER A 90 -13.78 -16.13 1.10
N LYS A 91 -14.07 -17.34 1.56
CA LYS A 91 -15.32 -18.04 1.26
C LYS A 91 -16.53 -17.29 1.80
N LYS A 92 -16.51 -16.93 3.10
CA LYS A 92 -17.63 -16.22 3.74
C LYS A 92 -17.90 -14.86 3.11
N LEU A 93 -16.85 -14.09 2.76
CA LEU A 93 -16.99 -12.79 2.10
C LEU A 93 -17.51 -12.93 0.67
N THR A 94 -17.08 -13.95 -0.07
CA THR A 94 -17.60 -14.25 -1.41
C THR A 94 -19.11 -14.52 -1.38
N GLU A 95 -19.57 -15.27 -0.38
CA GLU A 95 -21.01 -15.53 -0.18
C GLU A 95 -21.75 -14.24 0.23
N LEU A 96 -21.21 -13.47 1.18
CA LEU A 96 -21.80 -12.24 1.71
C LEU A 96 -21.98 -11.17 0.63
N PHE A 97 -20.94 -10.94 -0.16
CA PHE A 97 -20.94 -9.89 -1.20
C PHE A 97 -21.52 -10.36 -2.52
N SER A 98 -21.79 -11.68 -2.67
CA SER A 98 -22.13 -12.28 -3.97
C SER A 98 -21.11 -11.90 -5.06
N TYR A 99 -19.85 -11.77 -4.66
CA TYR A 99 -18.73 -11.35 -5.49
C TYR A 99 -17.46 -12.12 -5.09
N PRO A 100 -16.64 -12.63 -6.05
CA PRO A 100 -15.45 -13.40 -5.74
C PRO A 100 -14.44 -12.57 -4.94
N ILE A 101 -14.09 -13.01 -3.73
CA ILE A 101 -13.07 -12.38 -2.89
C ILE A 101 -11.87 -13.32 -2.77
N PRO A 102 -10.76 -13.05 -3.50
CA PRO A 102 -9.54 -13.84 -3.40
C PRO A 102 -8.92 -13.78 -2.01
N GLN A 103 -8.25 -14.87 -1.60
CA GLN A 103 -7.60 -14.98 -0.28
C GLN A 103 -6.55 -13.89 -0.02
N ARG A 104 -5.89 -13.40 -1.06
CA ARG A 104 -4.84 -12.38 -0.97
C ARG A 104 -5.34 -10.95 -0.75
N TRP A 105 -6.64 -10.68 -0.91
CA TRP A 105 -7.21 -9.35 -0.73
C TRP A 105 -7.10 -8.85 0.70
N SER A 106 -6.89 -7.53 0.86
CA SER A 106 -6.73 -6.91 2.17
C SER A 106 -7.94 -7.17 3.08
N ILE A 107 -9.16 -7.11 2.53
CA ILE A 107 -10.37 -7.37 3.30
C ILE A 107 -10.51 -8.83 3.75
N ALA A 108 -9.99 -9.80 2.97
CA ALA A 108 -9.98 -11.19 3.38
C ALA A 108 -9.04 -11.41 4.58
N HIS A 109 -7.89 -10.73 4.60
CA HIS A 109 -6.98 -10.76 5.75
C HIS A 109 -7.61 -10.11 6.99
N LEU A 110 -8.28 -8.97 6.83
CA LEU A 110 -8.97 -8.30 7.93
C LEU A 110 -10.04 -9.21 8.52
N TYR A 111 -10.90 -9.80 7.68
CA TYR A 111 -11.95 -10.67 8.18
C TYR A 111 -11.40 -11.96 8.81
N GLN A 112 -10.30 -12.50 8.27
CA GLN A 112 -9.64 -13.64 8.91
C GLN A 112 -9.09 -13.29 10.30
N ALA A 113 -8.52 -12.09 10.45
CA ALA A 113 -8.08 -11.60 11.76
C ALA A 113 -9.25 -11.47 12.75
N MET A 114 -10.43 -11.02 12.27
CA MET A 114 -11.66 -10.97 13.06
C MET A 114 -12.09 -12.37 13.50
N LEU A 115 -12.12 -13.34 12.58
CA LEU A 115 -12.47 -14.74 12.89
C LEU A 115 -11.49 -15.37 13.88
N ASN A 116 -10.23 -14.99 13.83
CA ASN A 116 -9.21 -15.47 14.76
C ASN A 116 -9.24 -14.75 16.12
N GLY A 117 -10.00 -13.66 16.26
CA GLY A 117 -10.04 -12.85 17.48
C GLY A 117 -8.73 -12.12 17.75
N GLU A 118 -8.02 -11.65 16.71
CA GLU A 118 -6.73 -10.99 16.86
C GLU A 118 -6.86 -9.63 17.56
N GLU A 119 -6.09 -9.41 18.63
CA GLU A 119 -6.22 -8.27 19.54
C GLU A 119 -5.93 -6.92 18.85
N HIS A 120 -5.03 -6.89 17.88
CA HIS A 120 -4.63 -5.65 17.19
C HIS A 120 -5.79 -4.92 16.51
N LEU A 121 -6.91 -5.59 16.25
CA LEU A 121 -8.07 -5.00 15.59
C LEU A 121 -8.70 -3.84 16.38
N GLN A 122 -8.57 -3.82 17.71
CA GLN A 122 -9.09 -2.73 18.54
C GLN A 122 -8.34 -1.39 18.29
N GLU A 123 -7.08 -1.50 17.90
CA GLU A 123 -6.21 -0.36 17.62
C GLU A 123 -6.14 0.00 16.12
N LEU A 124 -6.74 -0.82 15.25
CA LEU A 124 -6.73 -0.59 13.81
C LEU A 124 -7.38 0.74 13.45
N ARG A 125 -6.67 1.55 12.65
CA ARG A 125 -7.16 2.83 12.13
C ARG A 125 -6.99 2.96 10.62
N ARG A 126 -6.05 2.21 10.03
CA ARG A 126 -5.83 2.20 8.57
C ARG A 126 -5.48 0.81 8.10
N LEU A 127 -6.10 0.41 7.00
CA LEU A 127 -5.81 -0.82 6.28
C LEU A 127 -5.13 -0.43 4.95
N ALA A 128 -3.90 -0.84 4.77
CA ALA A 128 -3.09 -0.45 3.61
C ALA A 128 -2.53 -1.67 2.87
N THR A 129 -2.17 -1.47 1.62
CA THR A 129 -1.24 -2.28 0.85
C THR A 129 0.16 -1.66 0.90
N LEU A 130 1.15 -2.30 0.29
CA LEU A 130 2.52 -1.78 0.31
C LEU A 130 2.62 -0.40 -0.38
N ALA A 131 2.02 -0.24 -1.57
CA ALA A 131 2.06 1.02 -2.29
C ALA A 131 1.36 2.16 -1.53
N VAL A 132 0.19 1.87 -0.92
CA VAL A 132 -0.54 2.83 -0.06
C VAL A 132 0.27 3.20 1.18
N TYR A 133 0.93 2.24 1.82
CA TYR A 133 1.78 2.49 2.98
C TYR A 133 2.97 3.40 2.62
N VAL A 134 3.66 3.13 1.52
CA VAL A 134 4.76 3.98 1.03
C VAL A 134 4.25 5.39 0.76
N GLN A 135 3.14 5.54 0.03
CA GLN A 135 2.51 6.83 -0.26
C GLN A 135 2.20 7.63 1.02
N LEU A 136 1.55 6.98 1.99
CA LEU A 136 1.21 7.60 3.28
C LEU A 136 2.45 8.11 4.02
N ARG A 137 3.52 7.32 4.06
CA ARG A 137 4.75 7.68 4.77
C ARG A 137 5.52 8.81 4.08
N LEU A 138 5.41 8.91 2.75
CA LEU A 138 6.09 9.94 1.98
C LEU A 138 5.35 11.27 1.96
N THR A 139 4.01 11.23 1.98
CA THR A 139 3.18 12.42 1.76
C THR A 139 2.32 12.81 2.96
N GLY A 140 2.00 11.86 3.84
CA GLY A 140 0.97 12.01 4.87
C GLY A 140 -0.45 11.77 4.35
N GLU A 141 -0.64 11.55 3.03
CA GLU A 141 -1.95 11.33 2.41
C GLU A 141 -2.29 9.84 2.36
N PHE A 142 -3.47 9.48 2.90
CA PHE A 142 -3.97 8.11 2.89
C PHE A 142 -4.89 7.90 1.70
N VAL A 143 -4.29 7.62 0.56
CA VAL A 143 -4.94 7.53 -0.75
C VAL A 143 -4.48 6.31 -1.54
N VAL A 144 -5.27 5.93 -2.55
CA VAL A 144 -5.02 4.76 -3.40
C VAL A 144 -5.53 5.02 -4.81
N GLY A 145 -4.90 4.48 -5.83
CA GLY A 145 -5.44 4.43 -7.18
C GLY A 145 -6.56 3.38 -7.29
N ILE A 146 -7.38 3.50 -8.31
CA ILE A 146 -8.58 2.67 -8.46
C ILE A 146 -8.25 1.19 -8.71
N GLY A 147 -7.16 0.91 -9.43
CA GLY A 147 -6.71 -0.44 -9.70
C GLY A 147 -6.34 -1.15 -8.41
N GLU A 148 -5.43 -0.58 -7.63
CA GLU A 148 -5.00 -1.13 -6.33
C GLU A 148 -6.18 -1.23 -5.34
N ALA A 149 -7.08 -0.24 -5.30
CA ALA A 149 -8.27 -0.26 -4.46
C ALA A 149 -9.15 -1.49 -4.74
N SER A 150 -9.27 -1.88 -6.03
CA SER A 150 -10.04 -3.04 -6.47
C SER A 150 -9.48 -4.38 -5.96
N GLY A 151 -8.22 -4.40 -5.55
CA GLY A 151 -7.56 -5.53 -4.90
C GLY A 151 -7.63 -5.50 -3.37
N MET A 152 -8.15 -4.43 -2.79
CA MET A 152 -8.36 -4.29 -1.34
C MET A 152 -9.79 -4.63 -0.94
N PHE A 153 -10.76 -4.07 -1.67
CA PHE A 153 -12.19 -4.14 -1.40
C PHE A 153 -12.98 -4.00 -2.72
N PRO A 154 -14.22 -4.50 -2.85
CA PRO A 154 -15.05 -4.30 -4.04
C PRO A 154 -15.23 -2.82 -4.39
N VAL A 155 -15.04 -2.47 -5.65
CA VAL A 155 -15.18 -1.12 -6.22
C VAL A 155 -16.33 -1.09 -7.21
N ASP A 156 -17.18 -0.06 -7.15
CA ASP A 156 -18.21 0.20 -8.15
C ASP A 156 -17.59 0.95 -9.35
N ALA A 157 -17.52 0.29 -10.48
CA ALA A 157 -16.96 0.85 -11.72
C ALA A 157 -17.69 2.08 -12.26
N LYS A 158 -18.93 2.35 -11.82
CA LYS A 158 -19.70 3.52 -12.26
C LYS A 158 -19.34 4.77 -11.47
N THR A 159 -19.12 4.61 -10.17
CA THR A 159 -18.80 5.72 -9.27
C THR A 159 -17.30 5.91 -9.10
N GLY A 160 -16.49 4.86 -9.32
CA GLY A 160 -15.07 4.84 -9.03
C GLY A 160 -14.76 4.88 -7.51
N ASP A 161 -15.73 4.55 -6.66
CA ASP A 161 -15.58 4.45 -5.20
C ASP A 161 -15.91 3.01 -4.74
N TYR A 162 -15.66 2.71 -3.49
CA TYR A 162 -15.99 1.41 -2.90
C TYR A 162 -17.48 1.09 -3.01
N GLU A 163 -17.78 -0.18 -3.29
CA GLU A 163 -19.16 -0.65 -3.50
C GLU A 163 -19.97 -0.53 -2.19
N LYS A 164 -21.04 0.26 -2.26
CA LYS A 164 -21.80 0.65 -1.06
C LYS A 164 -22.45 -0.53 -0.34
N THR A 165 -23.03 -1.48 -1.07
CA THR A 165 -23.69 -2.64 -0.47
C THR A 165 -22.68 -3.55 0.25
N ALA A 166 -21.47 -3.68 -0.30
CA ALA A 166 -20.40 -4.42 0.36
C ALA A 166 -19.90 -3.69 1.62
N LEU A 167 -19.79 -2.35 1.58
CA LEU A 167 -19.45 -1.55 2.77
C LEU A 167 -20.48 -1.77 3.87
N ASP A 168 -21.79 -1.59 3.56
CA ASP A 168 -22.87 -1.74 4.52
C ASP A 168 -22.91 -3.17 5.12
N ALA A 169 -22.66 -4.20 4.30
CA ALA A 169 -22.62 -5.58 4.75
C ALA A 169 -21.41 -5.87 5.66
N PHE A 170 -20.23 -5.33 5.32
CA PHE A 170 -19.04 -5.52 6.14
C PHE A 170 -19.10 -4.73 7.45
N ASP A 171 -19.70 -3.55 7.46
CA ASP A 171 -19.97 -2.77 8.68
C ASP A 171 -20.85 -3.54 9.67
N GLY A 172 -21.77 -4.37 9.15
CA GLY A 172 -22.52 -5.32 9.96
C GLY A 172 -21.61 -6.32 10.69
N LEU A 173 -20.64 -6.90 9.97
CA LEU A 173 -19.66 -7.82 10.57
C LEU A 173 -18.76 -7.12 11.60
N LEU A 174 -18.30 -5.90 11.31
CA LEU A 174 -17.49 -5.12 12.26
C LEU A 174 -18.26 -4.90 13.59
N LYS A 175 -19.53 -4.51 13.49
CA LYS A 175 -20.39 -4.30 14.64
C LYS A 175 -20.61 -5.60 15.44
N ASP A 176 -20.86 -6.72 14.77
CA ASP A 176 -21.07 -8.02 15.42
C ASP A 176 -19.82 -8.51 16.18
N HIS A 177 -18.63 -8.09 15.72
CA HIS A 177 -17.34 -8.36 16.38
C HIS A 177 -16.94 -7.27 17.39
N GLY A 178 -17.78 -6.25 17.62
CA GLY A 178 -17.52 -5.19 18.60
C GLY A 178 -16.37 -4.27 18.23
N LEU A 179 -16.09 -4.09 16.95
CA LEU A 179 -15.02 -3.21 16.48
C LEU A 179 -15.50 -1.74 16.42
N PRO A 180 -14.64 -0.76 16.82
CA PRO A 180 -15.06 0.63 17.07
C PRO A 180 -15.02 1.54 15.83
N PHE A 181 -14.92 0.99 14.62
CA PHE A 181 -14.79 1.73 13.36
C PHE A 181 -15.74 1.17 12.29
N ILE A 182 -15.94 1.93 11.23
CA ILE A 182 -16.62 1.47 10.01
C ILE A 182 -15.59 1.23 8.90
N THR A 183 -15.96 0.43 7.91
CA THR A 183 -15.08 0.00 6.82
C THR A 183 -14.45 1.17 6.07
N LYS A 184 -15.26 2.19 5.76
CA LYS A 184 -14.80 3.35 4.98
C LYS A 184 -13.75 4.18 5.71
N ASP A 185 -13.76 4.20 7.05
CA ASP A 185 -12.81 4.97 7.85
C ASP A 185 -11.39 4.38 7.84
N ILE A 186 -11.29 3.06 7.64
CA ILE A 186 -10.03 2.34 7.62
C ILE A 186 -9.47 2.12 6.21
N LEU A 187 -10.28 2.31 5.17
CA LEU A 187 -9.84 2.19 3.76
C LEU A 187 -9.29 3.52 3.25
N PRO A 188 -8.25 3.50 2.37
CA PRO A 188 -7.73 4.72 1.76
C PRO A 188 -8.75 5.34 0.81
N ARG A 189 -8.72 6.66 0.67
CA ARG A 189 -9.55 7.37 -0.31
C ARG A 189 -9.07 7.09 -1.73
N ILE A 190 -9.98 6.69 -2.62
CA ILE A 190 -9.65 6.44 -4.04
C ILE A 190 -9.42 7.76 -4.76
N VAL A 191 -8.33 7.84 -5.53
CA VAL A 191 -7.96 8.99 -6.35
C VAL A 191 -7.83 8.53 -7.80
N PRO A 192 -8.47 9.23 -8.77
CA PRO A 192 -8.39 8.87 -10.17
C PRO A 192 -6.97 9.00 -10.74
N ALA A 193 -6.62 8.16 -11.71
CA ALA A 193 -5.39 8.28 -12.46
C ALA A 193 -5.24 9.68 -13.09
N GLY A 194 -4.02 10.22 -13.11
CA GLY A 194 -3.74 11.56 -13.60
C GLY A 194 -3.99 12.69 -12.60
N SER A 195 -4.52 12.39 -11.41
CA SER A 195 -4.67 13.36 -10.33
C SER A 195 -3.43 13.42 -9.44
N GLU A 196 -3.21 14.56 -8.79
CA GLU A 196 -2.21 14.66 -7.72
C GLU A 196 -2.73 13.92 -6.47
N ALA A 197 -1.91 13.03 -5.92
CA ALA A 197 -2.24 12.19 -4.76
C ALA A 197 -1.47 12.60 -3.48
N GLY A 198 -0.97 13.81 -3.45
CA GLY A 198 -0.17 14.35 -2.36
C GLY A 198 1.18 14.84 -2.82
N ARG A 199 1.92 15.47 -1.91
CA ARG A 199 3.25 16.00 -2.16
C ARG A 199 4.28 15.41 -1.21
N LEU A 200 5.47 15.15 -1.74
CA LEU A 200 6.60 14.66 -0.96
C LEU A 200 6.89 15.60 0.20
N THR A 201 6.86 15.09 1.41
CA THR A 201 7.26 15.83 2.61
C THR A 201 8.78 15.83 2.79
N GLU A 202 9.31 16.73 3.60
CA GLU A 202 10.72 16.70 3.98
C GLU A 202 11.10 15.39 4.69
N ALA A 203 10.22 14.88 5.57
CA ALA A 203 10.41 13.60 6.25
C ALA A 203 10.38 12.43 5.25
N GLY A 204 9.43 12.46 4.29
CA GLY A 204 9.33 11.45 3.25
C GLY A 204 10.55 11.42 2.33
N ALA A 205 11.07 12.56 1.92
CA ALA A 205 12.29 12.63 1.12
C ALA A 205 13.47 11.95 1.81
N LYS A 206 13.63 12.14 3.11
CA LYS A 206 14.71 11.53 3.91
C LYS A 206 14.59 10.00 4.04
N LEU A 207 13.40 9.42 3.83
CA LEU A 207 13.23 7.97 3.87
C LEU A 207 13.85 7.27 2.67
N ILE A 208 13.85 7.92 1.49
CA ILE A 208 14.35 7.32 0.24
C ILE A 208 15.64 7.94 -0.26
N ASP A 209 15.92 9.19 0.05
CA ASP A 209 17.14 9.86 -0.39
C ASP A 209 18.06 10.21 0.78
N ARG A 210 19.12 9.40 0.94
CA ARG A 210 20.19 9.64 1.93
C ARG A 210 21.12 10.77 1.54
N SER A 211 21.12 11.19 0.27
CA SER A 211 21.98 12.27 -0.23
C SER A 211 21.43 13.68 0.00
N GLY A 212 20.11 13.80 0.25
CA GLY A 212 19.41 15.05 0.46
C GLY A 212 19.19 15.88 -0.80
N ARG A 213 19.30 15.27 -2.00
CA ARG A 213 19.08 15.95 -3.29
C ARG A 213 17.62 15.97 -3.71
N LEU A 214 16.83 15.02 -3.19
CA LEU A 214 15.40 14.92 -3.51
C LEU A 214 14.63 16.04 -2.81
N ALA A 215 14.15 16.99 -3.61
CA ALA A 215 13.44 18.16 -3.08
C ALA A 215 12.05 17.78 -2.55
N PRO A 216 11.65 18.25 -1.35
CA PRO A 216 10.27 18.15 -0.91
C PRO A 216 9.36 19.00 -1.81
N GLY A 217 8.05 18.70 -1.79
CA GLY A 217 7.04 19.39 -2.58
C GLY A 217 6.78 18.78 -3.96
N LEU A 218 7.53 17.75 -4.37
CA LEU A 218 7.24 17.02 -5.60
C LEU A 218 5.84 16.37 -5.51
N PRO A 219 5.00 16.53 -6.56
CA PRO A 219 3.70 15.85 -6.62
C PRO A 219 3.89 14.34 -6.79
N LEU A 220 3.03 13.56 -6.13
CA LEU A 220 2.96 12.13 -6.30
C LEU A 220 1.71 11.74 -7.06
N CYS A 221 1.87 10.73 -7.95
CA CYS A 221 0.74 10.04 -8.58
C CYS A 221 0.02 9.16 -7.56
N PRO A 222 -1.26 8.79 -7.79
CA PRO A 222 -1.92 7.76 -6.99
C PRO A 222 -1.10 6.48 -6.99
N PRO A 223 -0.90 5.85 -5.82
CA PRO A 223 -0.19 4.57 -5.76
C PRO A 223 -1.04 3.46 -6.38
N GLU A 224 -0.44 2.66 -7.24
CA GLU A 224 -1.11 1.59 -7.98
C GLU A 224 -0.42 0.23 -7.79
N GLY A 225 -1.14 -0.82 -8.14
CA GLY A 225 -0.63 -2.17 -8.13
C GLY A 225 0.28 -2.47 -9.32
N ASP A 226 1.20 -3.41 -9.15
CA ASP A 226 2.11 -3.88 -10.19
C ASP A 226 1.38 -4.51 -11.40
N ALA A 227 0.23 -5.16 -11.16
CA ALA A 227 -0.59 -5.72 -12.23
C ALA A 227 -1.25 -4.64 -13.09
N ASP A 228 -1.64 -3.50 -12.51
CA ASP A 228 -2.30 -2.41 -13.23
C ASP A 228 -1.30 -1.58 -14.02
N THR A 229 -0.13 -1.31 -13.45
CA THR A 229 0.93 -0.53 -14.11
C THR A 229 1.73 -1.34 -15.13
N GLY A 230 1.77 -2.66 -15.02
CA GLY A 230 2.46 -3.55 -15.95
C GLY A 230 1.73 -3.80 -17.28
N MET A 231 0.51 -3.30 -17.45
CA MET A 231 -0.28 -3.44 -18.68
C MET A 231 -0.18 -2.26 -19.65
N VAL A 232 0.70 -1.29 -19.37
CA VAL A 232 0.91 -0.07 -20.18
C VAL A 232 2.10 -0.23 -21.10
#